data_1c349f1179d1c28ad89dc25c59c83610
#
_entry.id   1c349f1179d1c28ad89dc25c59c83610
#
_cell.length_a   1.000
_cell.length_b   1.000
_cell.length_c   1.000
_cell.angle_alpha   90.00
_cell.angle_beta   90.00
_cell.angle_gamma   90.00
#
_symmetry.space_group_name_H-M   'P 1'
#
loop_
_entity.id
_entity.type
_entity.pdbx_description
1 polymer ?
#
loop_
_entity_poly.entity_id
_entity_poly.type
_entity_poly.pdbx_seq_one_letter_code
_entity_poly.pdbx_strand_id
1 'polypeptide(L)'
;MPTENIAIRTDAGHELTGSLELPTGLVRGAALFAHCFTCTKNSKAAVAVARALAREGIATLRFDFIGLGGSGGDFGRAGFAADVSDLVSAGEELLERFSSPILLIGHSLGGAAVLAAADELGFDRIAAIATIGAPSDVPHVLHNIDGDIEAIRKEGQGEVRIGGREFTLGREFIERVENTDLLAEVARLRKPLMFLHSPTDAVVGIEHASALFQAAKHPKSFVSLEGADHLLLRGEDAQFVASVIAGWAHRYLPLRDDWPMPEEGVVACTGHGKFGTEVHTVSHRFVADEPKSYGGDDTGPTPYDLLNAALGTCTAMTMKMYADRKGWPLEGVSVEVTHERNHKDECDHVEAMKEGKQMQALNRVIAIRGDELDAEQRAKLIEIADKCPVHRTLEGELHVHTQAAD
;
A
#
# COMPACT_ATOMS: atom_id res chain seq x y z
N MET A 1 5.86 -0.09 -7.13
CA MET A 1 4.95 -1.24 -7.03
C MET A 1 4.39 -1.57 -8.39
N PRO A 2 4.33 -2.84 -8.76
CA PRO A 2 3.76 -3.25 -10.03
C PRO A 2 2.27 -2.85 -10.10
N THR A 3 1.85 -2.30 -11.25
CA THR A 3 0.46 -1.93 -11.49
C THR A 3 0.03 -2.55 -12.81
N GLU A 4 -1.02 -3.35 -12.77
CA GLU A 4 -1.63 -3.97 -13.94
C GLU A 4 -2.91 -3.21 -14.31
N ASN A 5 -3.07 -2.84 -15.58
CA ASN A 5 -4.32 -2.31 -16.06
C ASN A 5 -5.23 -3.46 -16.47
N ILE A 6 -6.44 -3.46 -15.95
CA ILE A 6 -7.43 -4.51 -16.24
C ILE A 6 -8.72 -3.89 -16.79
N ALA A 7 -9.38 -4.64 -17.66
CA ALA A 7 -10.71 -4.34 -18.16
C ALA A 7 -11.70 -5.31 -17.51
N ILE A 8 -12.74 -4.78 -16.89
CA ILE A 8 -13.74 -5.55 -16.16
C ILE A 8 -15.05 -5.47 -16.94
N ARG A 9 -15.59 -6.61 -17.33
CA ARG A 9 -16.87 -6.67 -18.01
C ARG A 9 -18.00 -6.73 -16.99
N THR A 10 -18.97 -5.83 -17.15
CA THR A 10 -20.16 -5.82 -16.28
C THR A 10 -21.30 -6.62 -16.90
N ASP A 11 -22.21 -7.10 -16.09
CA ASP A 11 -23.42 -7.79 -16.54
C ASP A 11 -24.32 -6.90 -17.41
N ALA A 12 -24.22 -5.57 -17.23
CA ALA A 12 -24.91 -4.58 -18.05
C ALA A 12 -24.30 -4.40 -19.46
N GLY A 13 -23.16 -5.07 -19.75
CA GLY A 13 -22.54 -5.12 -21.07
C GLY A 13 -21.60 -3.95 -21.39
N HIS A 14 -21.22 -3.13 -20.42
CA HIS A 14 -20.15 -2.13 -20.55
C HIS A 14 -18.84 -2.62 -19.93
N GLU A 15 -17.75 -1.91 -20.19
CA GLU A 15 -16.43 -2.23 -19.71
C GLU A 15 -15.94 -1.16 -18.74
N LEU A 16 -15.51 -1.59 -17.54
CA LEU A 16 -14.87 -0.72 -16.57
C LEU A 16 -13.35 -0.83 -16.71
N THR A 17 -12.68 0.29 -16.50
CA THR A 17 -11.22 0.35 -16.50
C THR A 17 -10.69 0.30 -15.07
N GLY A 18 -9.92 -0.73 -14.77
CA GLY A 18 -9.29 -0.95 -13.47
C GLY A 18 -7.78 -0.76 -13.50
N SER A 19 -7.21 -0.50 -12.34
CA SER A 19 -5.77 -0.54 -12.05
C SER A 19 -5.57 -1.41 -10.81
N LEU A 20 -4.97 -2.56 -11.00
CA LEU A 20 -4.63 -3.50 -9.93
C LEU A 20 -3.21 -3.21 -9.45
N GLU A 21 -3.10 -2.68 -8.25
CA GLU A 21 -1.82 -2.47 -7.57
C GLU A 21 -1.41 -3.79 -6.91
N LEU A 22 -0.30 -4.36 -7.33
CA LEU A 22 0.20 -5.64 -6.84
C LEU A 22 1.31 -5.45 -5.80
N PRO A 23 1.41 -6.34 -4.80
CA PRO A 23 2.59 -6.40 -3.94
C PRO A 23 3.84 -6.71 -4.77
N THR A 24 4.98 -6.27 -4.29
CA THR A 24 6.27 -6.62 -4.89
C THR A 24 6.59 -8.10 -4.68
N GLY A 25 6.16 -8.65 -3.55
CA GLY A 25 6.26 -10.07 -3.22
C GLY A 25 4.99 -10.85 -3.54
N LEU A 26 4.60 -11.75 -2.62
CA LEU A 26 3.39 -12.55 -2.72
C LEU A 26 2.11 -11.73 -2.51
N VAL A 27 1.07 -12.12 -3.25
CA VAL A 27 -0.30 -11.69 -2.92
C VAL A 27 -0.82 -12.55 -1.77
N ARG A 28 -1.04 -11.93 -0.61
CA ARG A 28 -1.54 -12.57 0.60
C ARG A 28 -3.03 -12.37 0.80
N GLY A 29 -3.57 -11.29 0.24
CA GLY A 29 -4.98 -10.94 0.29
C GLY A 29 -5.33 -9.93 -0.79
N ALA A 30 -6.61 -9.60 -0.93
CA ALA A 30 -7.08 -8.66 -1.93
C ALA A 30 -8.02 -7.61 -1.35
N ALA A 31 -8.03 -6.41 -1.96
CA ALA A 31 -8.87 -5.29 -1.60
C ALA A 31 -9.45 -4.61 -2.83
N LEU A 32 -10.67 -4.10 -2.72
CA LEU A 32 -11.34 -3.29 -3.73
C LEU A 32 -11.52 -1.86 -3.21
N PHE A 33 -11.12 -0.87 -4.00
CA PHE A 33 -11.28 0.55 -3.66
C PHE A 33 -12.26 1.24 -4.60
N ALA A 34 -13.36 1.76 -4.04
CA ALA A 34 -14.38 2.58 -4.69
C ALA A 34 -14.09 4.06 -4.44
N HIS A 35 -13.88 4.84 -5.51
CA HIS A 35 -13.57 6.27 -5.42
C HIS A 35 -14.80 7.15 -5.15
N CYS A 36 -14.57 8.43 -4.83
CA CYS A 36 -15.60 9.42 -4.58
C CYS A 36 -16.37 9.81 -5.87
N PHE A 37 -17.56 10.40 -5.67
CA PHE A 37 -18.41 10.92 -6.74
C PHE A 37 -17.63 11.85 -7.67
N THR A 38 -17.69 11.62 -8.97
CA THR A 38 -16.94 12.35 -10.02
C THR A 38 -15.41 12.28 -9.94
N CYS A 39 -14.84 11.48 -9.03
CA CYS A 39 -13.40 11.20 -9.00
C CYS A 39 -13.01 10.16 -10.05
N THR A 40 -11.79 9.65 -9.93
CA THR A 40 -11.29 8.51 -10.73
C THR A 40 -10.45 7.58 -9.85
N LYS A 41 -10.15 6.40 -10.35
CA LYS A 41 -9.21 5.44 -9.74
C LYS A 41 -7.84 6.04 -9.42
N ASN A 42 -7.50 7.20 -9.99
CA ASN A 42 -6.23 7.89 -9.78
C ASN A 42 -6.29 9.01 -8.73
N SER A 43 -7.37 9.10 -7.94
CA SER A 43 -7.44 10.05 -6.83
C SER A 43 -6.30 9.79 -5.81
N LYS A 44 -5.83 10.84 -5.10
CA LYS A 44 -4.73 10.74 -4.14
C LYS A 44 -4.99 9.68 -3.07
N ALA A 45 -6.20 9.67 -2.50
CA ALA A 45 -6.60 8.69 -1.49
C ALA A 45 -6.54 7.26 -2.05
N ALA A 46 -7.13 7.02 -3.23
CA ALA A 46 -7.16 5.69 -3.85
C ALA A 46 -5.75 5.14 -4.11
N VAL A 47 -4.86 5.96 -4.66
CA VAL A 47 -3.47 5.57 -4.95
C VAL A 47 -2.68 5.34 -3.66
N ALA A 48 -2.81 6.22 -2.65
CA ALA A 48 -2.09 6.10 -1.39
C ALA A 48 -2.50 4.83 -0.63
N VAL A 49 -3.82 4.56 -0.52
CA VAL A 49 -4.35 3.36 0.14
C VAL A 49 -3.92 2.10 -0.60
N ALA A 50 -4.08 2.04 -1.92
CA ALA A 50 -3.69 0.87 -2.70
C ALA A 50 -2.21 0.54 -2.56
N ARG A 51 -1.32 1.53 -2.60
CA ARG A 51 0.12 1.35 -2.41
C ARG A 51 0.50 0.93 -0.99
N ALA A 52 -0.19 1.46 0.03
CA ALA A 52 0.06 1.05 1.41
C ALA A 52 -0.33 -0.41 1.62
N LEU A 53 -1.50 -0.82 1.14
CA LEU A 53 -1.97 -2.21 1.21
C LEU A 53 -1.05 -3.16 0.42
N ALA A 54 -0.58 -2.74 -0.75
CA ALA A 54 0.34 -3.56 -1.54
C ALA A 54 1.70 -3.79 -0.84
N ARG A 55 2.20 -2.83 -0.04
CA ARG A 55 3.38 -3.04 0.82
C ARG A 55 3.17 -4.13 1.88
N GLU A 56 1.94 -4.32 2.30
CA GLU A 56 1.53 -5.34 3.27
C GLU A 56 1.12 -6.67 2.62
N GLY A 57 1.35 -6.82 1.31
CA GLY A 57 1.01 -8.04 0.58
C GLY A 57 -0.43 -8.11 0.09
N ILE A 58 -1.19 -7.02 0.12
CA ILE A 58 -2.61 -6.98 -0.25
C ILE A 58 -2.75 -6.36 -1.64
N ALA A 59 -3.08 -7.15 -2.65
CA ALA A 59 -3.40 -6.67 -3.99
C ALA A 59 -4.64 -5.76 -3.96
N THR A 60 -4.57 -4.57 -4.53
CA THR A 60 -5.69 -3.62 -4.43
C THR A 60 -6.15 -3.17 -5.81
N LEU A 61 -7.38 -3.51 -6.16
CA LEU A 61 -8.04 -3.04 -7.36
C LEU A 61 -8.70 -1.68 -7.11
N ARG A 62 -8.35 -0.72 -7.93
CA ARG A 62 -9.01 0.59 -8.08
C ARG A 62 -9.62 0.63 -9.47
N PHE A 63 -10.87 1.01 -9.61
CA PHE A 63 -11.54 1.10 -10.91
C PHE A 63 -12.28 2.41 -11.06
N ASP A 64 -12.58 2.79 -12.29
CA ASP A 64 -13.45 3.92 -12.60
C ASP A 64 -14.89 3.41 -12.77
N PHE A 65 -15.85 4.05 -12.11
CA PHE A 65 -17.28 3.76 -12.30
C PHE A 65 -17.74 4.12 -13.71
N ILE A 66 -18.88 3.59 -14.12
CA ILE A 66 -19.51 3.83 -15.43
C ILE A 66 -19.48 5.30 -15.82
N GLY A 67 -19.02 5.58 -17.04
CA GLY A 67 -18.96 6.96 -17.62
C GLY A 67 -17.92 7.87 -16.95
N LEU A 68 -17.08 7.38 -16.03
CA LEU A 68 -16.00 8.12 -15.40
C LEU A 68 -14.63 7.60 -15.84
N GLY A 69 -13.62 8.50 -15.82
CA GLY A 69 -12.24 8.14 -16.14
C GLY A 69 -12.08 7.46 -17.48
N GLY A 70 -11.65 6.19 -17.47
CA GLY A 70 -11.48 5.36 -18.66
C GLY A 70 -12.61 4.37 -18.92
N SER A 71 -13.63 4.31 -18.04
CA SER A 71 -14.75 3.38 -18.16
C SER A 71 -15.77 3.85 -19.18
N GLY A 72 -16.36 2.89 -19.91
CA GLY A 72 -17.43 3.14 -20.85
C GLY A 72 -18.77 3.50 -20.21
N GLY A 73 -19.78 3.81 -21.03
CA GLY A 73 -21.14 4.09 -20.58
C GLY A 73 -21.43 5.57 -20.32
N ASP A 74 -22.60 5.86 -19.76
CA ASP A 74 -23.12 7.22 -19.50
C ASP A 74 -23.39 7.41 -18.01
N PHE A 75 -22.52 8.17 -17.34
CA PHE A 75 -22.61 8.50 -15.92
C PHE A 75 -23.97 9.13 -15.55
N GLY A 76 -24.46 10.05 -16.39
CA GLY A 76 -25.68 10.80 -16.10
C GLY A 76 -26.97 9.96 -16.07
N ARG A 77 -26.92 8.74 -16.62
CA ARG A 77 -28.06 7.80 -16.62
C ARG A 77 -27.88 6.63 -15.66
N ALA A 78 -26.67 6.41 -15.15
CA ALA A 78 -26.32 5.24 -14.38
C ALA A 78 -26.99 5.22 -13.00
N GLY A 79 -26.74 6.23 -12.18
CA GLY A 79 -27.24 6.33 -10.80
C GLY A 79 -26.57 5.37 -9.83
N PHE A 80 -26.87 5.53 -8.54
CA PHE A 80 -26.23 4.79 -7.45
C PHE A 80 -26.34 3.26 -7.58
N ALA A 81 -27.46 2.74 -8.08
CA ALA A 81 -27.63 1.30 -8.29
C ALA A 81 -26.65 0.74 -9.35
N ALA A 82 -26.28 1.55 -10.35
CA ALA A 82 -25.24 1.14 -11.30
C ALA A 82 -23.85 1.17 -10.66
N ASP A 83 -23.55 2.14 -9.78
CA ASP A 83 -22.30 2.14 -9.01
C ASP A 83 -22.18 0.87 -8.15
N VAL A 84 -23.27 0.43 -7.52
CA VAL A 84 -23.33 -0.82 -6.74
C VAL A 84 -23.08 -2.03 -7.67
N SER A 85 -23.72 -2.10 -8.84
CA SER A 85 -23.53 -3.18 -9.82
C SER A 85 -22.10 -3.22 -10.38
N ASP A 86 -21.51 -2.05 -10.68
CA ASP A 86 -20.12 -1.93 -11.13
C ASP A 86 -19.15 -2.45 -10.05
N LEU A 87 -19.42 -2.11 -8.79
CA LEU A 87 -18.62 -2.56 -7.66
C LEU A 87 -18.73 -4.07 -7.46
N VAL A 88 -19.92 -4.64 -7.63
CA VAL A 88 -20.12 -6.11 -7.60
C VAL A 88 -19.29 -6.77 -8.70
N SER A 89 -19.38 -6.26 -9.95
CA SER A 89 -18.58 -6.80 -11.07
C SER A 89 -17.08 -6.72 -10.80
N ALA A 90 -16.59 -5.61 -10.23
CA ALA A 90 -15.18 -5.45 -9.86
C ALA A 90 -14.77 -6.37 -8.69
N GLY A 91 -15.67 -6.60 -7.76
CA GLY A 91 -15.48 -7.53 -6.64
C GLY A 91 -15.39 -8.98 -7.11
N GLU A 92 -16.24 -9.40 -8.05
CA GLU A 92 -16.21 -10.73 -8.66
C GLU A 92 -14.87 -10.99 -9.39
N GLU A 93 -14.39 -10.03 -10.17
CA GLU A 93 -13.06 -10.11 -10.83
C GLU A 93 -11.94 -10.39 -9.84
N LEU A 94 -11.93 -9.70 -8.67
CA LEU A 94 -10.94 -9.94 -7.63
C LEU A 94 -11.08 -11.32 -6.97
N LEU A 95 -12.31 -11.76 -6.72
CA LEU A 95 -12.61 -13.03 -6.08
C LEU A 95 -12.26 -14.22 -6.98
N GLU A 96 -12.42 -14.07 -8.30
CA GLU A 96 -11.97 -15.07 -9.27
C GLU A 96 -10.44 -15.17 -9.29
N ARG A 97 -9.73 -14.03 -9.24
CA ARG A 97 -8.26 -14.01 -9.28
C ARG A 97 -7.61 -14.55 -8.01
N PHE A 98 -8.14 -14.20 -6.84
CA PHE A 98 -7.44 -14.44 -5.57
C PHE A 98 -8.10 -15.46 -4.66
N SER A 99 -9.32 -15.90 -4.94
CA SER A 99 -10.05 -16.96 -4.22
C SER A 99 -10.03 -16.81 -2.69
N SER A 100 -10.15 -15.58 -2.18
CA SER A 100 -10.07 -15.22 -0.75
C SER A 100 -11.06 -14.10 -0.44
N PRO A 101 -11.62 -14.04 0.79
CA PRO A 101 -12.43 -12.90 1.18
C PRO A 101 -11.67 -11.58 0.99
N ILE A 102 -12.33 -10.57 0.44
CA ILE A 102 -11.73 -9.28 0.10
C ILE A 102 -12.04 -8.20 1.12
N LEU A 103 -11.16 -7.20 1.21
CA LEU A 103 -11.39 -5.95 1.92
C LEU A 103 -12.07 -4.97 0.97
N LEU A 104 -13.23 -4.42 1.36
CA LEU A 104 -13.88 -3.33 0.64
C LEU A 104 -13.49 -1.99 1.24
N ILE A 105 -13.13 -1.03 0.41
CA ILE A 105 -12.78 0.33 0.82
C ILE A 105 -13.51 1.31 -0.06
N GLY A 106 -14.20 2.29 0.55
CA GLY A 106 -14.91 3.29 -0.24
C GLY A 106 -14.71 4.70 0.31
N HIS A 107 -14.56 5.66 -0.62
CA HIS A 107 -14.40 7.06 -0.30
C HIS A 107 -15.64 7.84 -0.73
N SER A 108 -16.22 8.65 0.18
CA SER A 108 -17.40 9.47 -0.06
C SER A 108 -18.58 8.62 -0.56
N LEU A 109 -19.16 8.90 -1.71
CA LEU A 109 -20.23 8.07 -2.31
C LEU A 109 -19.78 6.63 -2.57
N GLY A 110 -18.52 6.41 -2.93
CA GLY A 110 -17.93 5.06 -3.01
C GLY A 110 -17.98 4.32 -1.66
N GLY A 111 -17.94 5.06 -0.53
CA GLY A 111 -18.15 4.51 0.81
C GLY A 111 -19.58 4.01 1.03
N ALA A 112 -20.57 4.74 0.56
CA ALA A 112 -21.96 4.28 0.55
C ALA A 112 -22.15 3.07 -0.36
N ALA A 113 -21.50 3.08 -1.55
CA ALA A 113 -21.58 2.00 -2.52
C ALA A 113 -21.01 0.67 -1.98
N VAL A 114 -19.84 0.67 -1.30
CA VAL A 114 -19.28 -0.56 -0.72
C VAL A 114 -20.14 -1.13 0.41
N LEU A 115 -20.84 -0.28 1.17
CA LEU A 115 -21.77 -0.73 2.20
C LEU A 115 -23.03 -1.37 1.58
N ALA A 116 -23.56 -0.79 0.51
CA ALA A 116 -24.72 -1.30 -0.19
C ALA A 116 -24.43 -2.58 -0.99
N ALA A 117 -23.27 -2.67 -1.63
CA ALA A 117 -22.88 -3.82 -2.46
C ALA A 117 -22.54 -5.08 -1.66
N ALA A 118 -22.33 -4.96 -0.36
CA ALA A 118 -21.85 -6.06 0.48
C ALA A 118 -22.80 -7.27 0.54
N ASP A 119 -24.10 -7.04 0.47
CA ASP A 119 -25.10 -8.14 0.43
C ASP A 119 -25.06 -8.88 -0.91
N GLU A 120 -24.99 -8.17 -2.03
CA GLU A 120 -24.93 -8.74 -3.38
C GLU A 120 -23.64 -9.52 -3.62
N LEU A 121 -22.50 -9.04 -3.12
CA LEU A 121 -21.21 -9.76 -3.18
C LEU A 121 -21.21 -11.04 -2.33
N GLY A 122 -22.06 -11.10 -1.32
CA GLY A 122 -22.12 -12.20 -0.37
C GLY A 122 -21.19 -12.00 0.83
N PHE A 123 -21.76 -12.06 2.03
CA PHE A 123 -21.02 -11.77 3.26
C PHE A 123 -19.80 -12.64 3.48
N ASP A 124 -19.85 -13.93 3.14
CA ASP A 124 -18.70 -14.84 3.36
C ASP A 124 -17.49 -14.48 2.49
N ARG A 125 -17.71 -13.74 1.43
CA ARG A 125 -16.67 -13.30 0.48
C ARG A 125 -16.04 -11.95 0.86
N ILE A 126 -16.53 -11.28 1.92
CA ILE A 126 -16.04 -10.01 2.43
C ILE A 126 -15.37 -10.22 3.78
N ALA A 127 -14.13 -9.81 3.92
CA ALA A 127 -13.38 -9.86 5.17
C ALA A 127 -13.75 -8.71 6.11
N ALA A 128 -13.76 -7.49 5.60
CA ALA A 128 -14.03 -6.26 6.33
C ALA A 128 -14.38 -5.12 5.37
N ILE A 129 -14.92 -4.01 5.89
CA ILE A 129 -15.27 -2.82 5.09
C ILE A 129 -14.73 -1.57 5.79
N ALA A 130 -14.03 -0.69 5.06
CA ALA A 130 -13.58 0.62 5.53
C ALA A 130 -14.20 1.73 4.68
N THR A 131 -14.71 2.79 5.31
CA THR A 131 -15.24 3.96 4.61
C THR A 131 -14.51 5.23 5.02
N ILE A 132 -14.31 6.13 4.08
CA ILE A 132 -13.63 7.42 4.24
C ILE A 132 -14.61 8.51 3.84
N GLY A 133 -15.00 9.38 4.78
CA GLY A 133 -15.92 10.50 4.51
C GLY A 133 -17.24 10.08 3.86
N ALA A 134 -17.80 8.90 4.22
CA ALA A 134 -18.99 8.36 3.60
C ALA A 134 -20.28 9.00 4.12
N PRO A 135 -21.26 9.31 3.26
CA PRO A 135 -22.59 9.71 3.69
C PRO A 135 -23.38 8.51 4.24
N SER A 136 -24.21 8.74 5.23
CA SER A 136 -25.17 7.76 5.76
C SER A 136 -26.48 7.75 4.99
N ASP A 137 -26.67 8.73 4.14
CA ASP A 137 -27.84 9.00 3.33
C ASP A 137 -27.40 9.26 1.90
N VAL A 138 -27.78 8.40 0.97
CA VAL A 138 -27.37 8.52 -0.44
C VAL A 138 -28.00 9.76 -1.09
N PRO A 139 -29.26 10.13 -0.83
CA PRO A 139 -29.86 11.40 -1.29
C PRO A 139 -29.06 12.66 -0.94
N HIS A 140 -28.22 12.63 0.09
CA HIS A 140 -27.32 13.74 0.43
C HIS A 140 -26.45 14.18 -0.75
N VAL A 141 -26.08 13.27 -1.66
CA VAL A 141 -25.28 13.61 -2.84
C VAL A 141 -25.96 14.65 -3.73
N LEU A 142 -27.30 14.67 -3.76
CA LEU A 142 -28.06 15.62 -4.57
C LEU A 142 -27.88 17.07 -4.10
N HIS A 143 -27.56 17.30 -2.81
CA HIS A 143 -27.29 18.63 -2.26
C HIS A 143 -25.95 19.22 -2.77
N ASN A 144 -25.04 18.39 -3.26
CA ASN A 144 -23.74 18.77 -3.79
C ASN A 144 -23.77 19.00 -5.32
N ILE A 145 -24.95 18.92 -5.93
CA ILE A 145 -25.18 19.14 -7.36
C ILE A 145 -25.62 20.58 -7.59
N ASP A 146 -24.81 21.35 -8.30
CA ASP A 146 -25.17 22.70 -8.73
C ASP A 146 -26.01 22.60 -10.01
N GLY A 147 -27.34 22.64 -9.86
CA GLY A 147 -28.30 22.49 -10.93
C GLY A 147 -29.75 22.43 -10.42
N ASP A 148 -30.71 22.59 -11.34
CA ASP A 148 -32.14 22.56 -11.01
C ASP A 148 -32.67 21.11 -11.03
N ILE A 149 -32.57 20.41 -9.90
CA ILE A 149 -33.04 19.02 -9.72
C ILE A 149 -34.54 18.88 -10.03
N GLU A 150 -35.37 19.89 -9.66
CA GLU A 150 -36.80 19.87 -9.93
C GLU A 150 -37.14 20.04 -11.42
N ALA A 151 -36.36 20.84 -12.14
CA ALA A 151 -36.46 20.90 -13.61
C ALA A 151 -36.11 19.55 -14.25
N ILE A 152 -35.03 18.89 -13.81
CA ILE A 152 -34.63 17.55 -14.30
C ILE A 152 -35.75 16.53 -14.07
N ARG A 153 -36.41 16.53 -12.90
CA ARG A 153 -37.55 15.66 -12.62
C ARG A 153 -38.71 15.84 -13.62
N LYS A 154 -38.98 17.10 -14.02
CA LYS A 154 -40.06 17.43 -14.95
C LYS A 154 -39.69 17.14 -16.42
N GLU A 155 -38.50 17.55 -16.81
CA GLU A 155 -38.04 17.52 -18.21
C GLU A 155 -37.40 16.19 -18.63
N GLY A 156 -37.04 15.36 -17.63
CA GLY A 156 -36.45 14.04 -17.85
C GLY A 156 -34.92 14.03 -17.83
N GLN A 157 -34.27 15.16 -18.12
CA GLN A 157 -32.81 15.35 -18.02
C GLN A 157 -32.45 16.84 -17.95
N GLY A 158 -31.25 17.15 -17.46
CA GLY A 158 -30.71 18.51 -17.42
C GLY A 158 -29.22 18.57 -17.15
N GLU A 159 -28.62 19.71 -17.48
CA GLU A 159 -27.21 19.98 -17.23
C GLU A 159 -27.01 20.40 -15.77
N VAL A 160 -25.99 19.83 -15.14
CA VAL A 160 -25.60 20.13 -13.75
C VAL A 160 -24.08 20.28 -13.67
N ARG A 161 -23.63 20.94 -12.61
CA ARG A 161 -22.22 21.03 -12.28
C ARG A 161 -21.93 20.31 -10.97
N ILE A 162 -20.95 19.40 -10.97
CA ILE A 162 -20.56 18.61 -9.83
C ILE A 162 -19.03 18.69 -9.70
N GLY A 163 -18.53 19.21 -8.57
CA GLY A 163 -17.09 19.37 -8.34
C GLY A 163 -16.40 20.22 -9.44
N GLY A 164 -17.12 21.20 -10.01
CA GLY A 164 -16.63 22.07 -11.07
C GLY A 164 -16.64 21.47 -12.49
N ARG A 165 -17.16 20.26 -12.68
CA ARG A 165 -17.34 19.58 -13.97
C ARG A 165 -18.80 19.58 -14.37
N GLU A 166 -19.09 19.67 -15.68
CA GLU A 166 -20.44 19.63 -16.23
C GLU A 166 -20.83 18.18 -16.56
N PHE A 167 -22.07 17.82 -16.19
CA PHE A 167 -22.69 16.52 -16.44
C PHE A 167 -24.15 16.72 -16.88
N THR A 168 -24.64 15.82 -17.72
CA THR A 168 -26.08 15.70 -17.99
C THR A 168 -26.65 14.63 -17.08
N LEU A 169 -27.57 14.98 -16.18
CA LEU A 169 -28.26 14.01 -15.31
C LEU A 169 -29.66 13.71 -15.82
N GLY A 170 -30.03 12.41 -15.80
CA GLY A 170 -31.37 11.93 -16.07
C GLY A 170 -32.24 11.86 -14.81
N ARG A 171 -33.59 11.89 -15.00
CA ARG A 171 -34.57 11.67 -13.93
C ARG A 171 -34.33 10.35 -13.20
N GLU A 172 -33.99 9.29 -13.94
CA GLU A 172 -33.71 7.96 -13.38
C GLU A 172 -32.55 7.96 -12.38
N PHE A 173 -31.54 8.80 -12.59
CA PHE A 173 -30.45 8.98 -11.63
C PHE A 173 -31.01 9.47 -10.27
N ILE A 174 -31.85 10.51 -10.30
CA ILE A 174 -32.40 11.11 -9.08
C ILE A 174 -33.29 10.11 -8.32
N GLU A 175 -34.19 9.44 -9.04
CA GLU A 175 -35.12 8.46 -8.46
C GLU A 175 -34.41 7.26 -7.81
N ARG A 176 -33.33 6.78 -8.42
CA ARG A 176 -32.52 5.66 -7.89
C ARG A 176 -31.71 6.05 -6.65
N VAL A 177 -31.23 7.30 -6.59
CA VAL A 177 -30.51 7.83 -5.44
C VAL A 177 -31.44 7.92 -4.20
N GLU A 178 -32.72 8.29 -4.37
CA GLU A 178 -33.66 8.53 -3.29
C GLU A 178 -34.20 7.27 -2.60
N ASN A 179 -34.13 6.12 -3.24
CA ASN A 179 -34.77 4.88 -2.75
C ASN A 179 -33.85 3.97 -1.92
N THR A 180 -32.67 4.43 -1.49
CA THR A 180 -31.68 3.59 -0.77
C THR A 180 -31.72 3.87 0.74
N ASP A 181 -32.07 2.87 1.57
CA ASP A 181 -31.96 2.91 3.04
C ASP A 181 -30.62 2.27 3.47
N LEU A 182 -29.55 3.06 3.40
CA LEU A 182 -28.19 2.61 3.71
C LEU A 182 -28.02 2.22 5.19
N LEU A 183 -28.72 2.88 6.13
CA LEU A 183 -28.60 2.56 7.56
C LEU A 183 -29.19 1.18 7.89
N ALA A 184 -30.28 0.79 7.22
CA ALA A 184 -30.82 -0.56 7.37
C ALA A 184 -29.84 -1.63 6.83
N GLU A 185 -29.17 -1.34 5.70
CA GLU A 185 -28.13 -2.22 5.15
C GLU A 185 -26.97 -2.39 6.16
N VAL A 186 -26.40 -1.28 6.65
CA VAL A 186 -25.30 -1.28 7.64
C VAL A 186 -25.67 -2.07 8.91
N ALA A 187 -26.91 -1.98 9.38
CA ALA A 187 -27.37 -2.72 10.57
C ALA A 187 -27.37 -4.26 10.36
N ARG A 188 -27.45 -4.72 9.11
CA ARG A 188 -27.46 -6.15 8.73
C ARG A 188 -26.10 -6.74 8.45
N LEU A 189 -25.10 -5.93 8.10
CA LEU A 189 -23.79 -6.37 7.58
C LEU A 189 -23.06 -7.34 8.51
N ARG A 190 -23.06 -7.13 9.82
CA ARG A 190 -22.33 -7.96 10.81
C ARG A 190 -20.88 -8.30 10.43
N LYS A 191 -20.24 -7.40 9.69
CA LYS A 191 -18.83 -7.47 9.31
C LYS A 191 -18.02 -6.46 10.09
N PRO A 192 -16.70 -6.63 10.23
CA PRO A 192 -15.85 -5.58 10.75
C PRO A 192 -15.96 -4.32 9.91
N LEU A 193 -16.33 -3.21 10.53
CA LEU A 193 -16.51 -1.91 9.88
C LEU A 193 -15.55 -0.89 10.47
N MET A 194 -14.91 -0.09 9.61
CA MET A 194 -14.14 1.07 10.00
C MET A 194 -14.69 2.32 9.30
N PHE A 195 -14.94 3.36 10.09
CA PHE A 195 -15.38 4.66 9.61
C PHE A 195 -14.27 5.69 9.87
N LEU A 196 -13.71 6.26 8.81
CA LEU A 196 -12.72 7.33 8.89
C LEU A 196 -13.39 8.62 8.41
N HIS A 197 -13.37 9.67 9.23
CA HIS A 197 -14.10 10.91 8.89
C HIS A 197 -13.46 12.14 9.51
N SER A 198 -13.42 13.25 8.77
CA SER A 198 -12.94 14.53 9.27
C SER A 198 -14.05 15.23 10.08
N PRO A 199 -13.77 15.70 11.30
CA PRO A 199 -14.74 16.49 12.05
C PRO A 199 -15.12 17.80 11.38
N THR A 200 -14.27 18.29 10.47
CA THR A 200 -14.44 19.56 9.76
C THR A 200 -14.73 19.36 8.27
N ASP A 201 -15.20 18.17 7.88
CA ASP A 201 -15.59 17.89 6.50
C ASP A 201 -16.74 18.81 6.09
N ALA A 202 -16.48 19.64 5.06
CA ALA A 202 -17.45 20.63 4.57
C ALA A 202 -18.39 20.07 3.47
N VAL A 203 -18.16 18.82 3.04
CA VAL A 203 -18.94 18.17 1.96
C VAL A 203 -19.90 17.14 2.55
N VAL A 204 -19.39 16.26 3.41
CA VAL A 204 -20.18 15.27 4.16
C VAL A 204 -19.94 15.50 5.64
N GLY A 205 -20.94 16.00 6.36
CA GLY A 205 -20.79 16.35 7.77
C GLY A 205 -20.52 15.13 8.67
N ILE A 206 -19.88 15.36 9.81
CA ILE A 206 -19.48 14.30 10.76
C ILE A 206 -20.67 13.51 11.32
N GLU A 207 -21.88 14.08 11.29
CA GLU A 207 -23.12 13.43 11.70
C GLU A 207 -23.42 12.16 10.90
N HIS A 208 -23.01 12.10 9.63
CA HIS A 208 -23.13 10.91 8.79
C HIS A 208 -22.29 9.76 9.34
N ALA A 209 -21.04 10.02 9.73
CA ALA A 209 -20.21 9.00 10.37
C ALA A 209 -20.80 8.52 11.71
N SER A 210 -21.38 9.43 12.48
CA SER A 210 -22.07 9.09 13.73
C SER A 210 -23.27 8.17 13.48
N ALA A 211 -24.10 8.47 12.47
CA ALA A 211 -25.25 7.65 12.10
C ALA A 211 -24.84 6.25 11.63
N LEU A 212 -23.85 6.16 10.73
CA LEU A 212 -23.28 4.88 10.26
C LEU A 212 -22.72 4.06 11.43
N PHE A 213 -21.92 4.70 12.29
CA PHE A 213 -21.33 4.04 13.44
C PHE A 213 -22.39 3.52 14.43
N GLN A 214 -23.47 4.27 14.67
CA GLN A 214 -24.56 3.82 15.55
C GLN A 214 -25.32 2.65 14.95
N ALA A 215 -25.63 2.66 13.66
CA ALA A 215 -26.33 1.58 12.96
C ALA A 215 -25.50 0.28 12.92
N ALA A 216 -24.18 0.40 12.76
CA ALA A 216 -23.27 -0.72 12.64
C ALA A 216 -23.23 -1.62 13.89
N LYS A 217 -23.10 -2.94 13.69
CA LYS A 217 -22.85 -3.91 14.75
C LYS A 217 -21.34 -4.08 14.97
N HIS A 218 -20.97 -4.61 16.15
CA HIS A 218 -19.56 -4.95 16.42
C HIS A 218 -19.08 -6.16 15.57
N PRO A 219 -17.80 -6.20 15.17
CA PRO A 219 -16.76 -5.21 15.49
C PRO A 219 -16.83 -3.96 14.62
N LYS A 220 -16.69 -2.79 15.22
CA LYS A 220 -16.69 -1.50 14.53
C LYS A 220 -15.66 -0.56 15.12
N SER A 221 -15.07 0.27 14.28
CA SER A 221 -14.03 1.25 14.63
C SER A 221 -14.36 2.62 14.04
N PHE A 222 -13.96 3.68 14.73
CA PHE A 222 -14.01 5.04 14.22
C PHE A 222 -12.63 5.68 14.31
N VAL A 223 -12.24 6.43 13.28
CA VAL A 223 -11.00 7.20 13.24
C VAL A 223 -11.31 8.63 12.83
N SER A 224 -10.96 9.57 13.69
CA SER A 224 -11.06 11.00 13.39
C SER A 224 -9.91 11.43 12.50
N LEU A 225 -10.22 12.11 11.40
CA LEU A 225 -9.26 12.68 10.45
C LEU A 225 -9.12 14.17 10.72
N GLU A 226 -8.45 14.53 11.82
CA GLU A 226 -8.30 15.91 12.29
C GLU A 226 -7.73 16.82 11.21
N GLY A 227 -8.49 17.86 10.82
CA GLY A 227 -8.07 18.88 9.86
C GLY A 227 -7.87 18.41 8.42
N ALA A 228 -8.28 17.17 8.10
CA ALA A 228 -8.28 16.69 6.73
C ALA A 228 -9.45 17.27 5.93
N ASP A 229 -9.22 17.60 4.65
CA ASP A 229 -10.28 17.92 3.72
C ASP A 229 -10.98 16.67 3.19
N HIS A 230 -12.20 16.84 2.65
CA HIS A 230 -13.01 15.72 2.15
C HIS A 230 -12.29 14.83 1.13
N LEU A 231 -11.46 15.40 0.25
CA LEU A 231 -10.79 14.70 -0.84
C LEU A 231 -9.40 14.18 -0.48
N LEU A 232 -8.93 14.45 0.76
CA LEU A 232 -7.56 14.09 1.22
C LEU A 232 -6.49 14.64 0.28
N LEU A 233 -6.58 15.93 -0.07
CA LEU A 233 -5.66 16.57 -1.03
C LEU A 233 -4.25 16.72 -0.48
N ARG A 234 -4.06 16.81 0.85
CA ARG A 234 -2.74 16.77 1.47
C ARG A 234 -2.22 15.33 1.49
N GLY A 235 -0.98 15.15 1.04
CA GLY A 235 -0.36 13.82 0.96
C GLY A 235 -0.23 13.12 2.32
N GLU A 236 -0.01 13.89 3.39
CA GLU A 236 0.07 13.39 4.77
C GLU A 236 -1.25 12.78 5.26
N ASP A 237 -2.39 13.39 4.94
CA ASP A 237 -3.71 12.87 5.31
C ASP A 237 -4.00 11.55 4.57
N ALA A 238 -3.74 11.52 3.26
CA ALA A 238 -3.89 10.30 2.47
C ALA A 238 -2.98 9.16 2.97
N GLN A 239 -1.74 9.49 3.37
CA GLN A 239 -0.80 8.51 3.92
C GLN A 239 -1.23 8.02 5.31
N PHE A 240 -1.76 8.90 6.17
CA PHE A 240 -2.30 8.53 7.47
C PHE A 240 -3.47 7.55 7.33
N VAL A 241 -4.46 7.89 6.50
CA VAL A 241 -5.61 7.01 6.19
C VAL A 241 -5.13 5.65 5.67
N ALA A 242 -4.19 5.66 4.73
CA ALA A 242 -3.63 4.45 4.14
C ALA A 242 -2.97 3.54 5.20
N SER A 243 -2.17 4.12 6.10
CA SER A 243 -1.49 3.39 7.18
C SER A 243 -2.48 2.81 8.19
N VAL A 244 -3.53 3.56 8.53
CA VAL A 244 -4.57 3.10 9.46
C VAL A 244 -5.36 1.93 8.86
N ILE A 245 -5.79 2.03 7.61
CA ILE A 245 -6.54 0.95 6.94
C ILE A 245 -5.65 -0.29 6.81
N ALA A 246 -4.39 -0.15 6.38
CA ALA A 246 -3.47 -1.27 6.23
C ALA A 246 -3.24 -2.00 7.56
N GLY A 247 -2.93 -1.27 8.64
CA GLY A 247 -2.76 -1.86 9.97
C GLY A 247 -4.02 -2.54 10.52
N TRP A 248 -5.19 -1.96 10.26
CA TRP A 248 -6.47 -2.54 10.68
C TRP A 248 -6.84 -3.80 9.87
N ALA A 249 -6.55 -3.79 8.57
CA ALA A 249 -6.88 -4.89 7.66
C ALA A 249 -6.23 -6.22 8.08
N HIS A 250 -5.01 -6.18 8.60
CA HIS A 250 -4.30 -7.37 9.11
C HIS A 250 -5.08 -8.17 10.15
N ARG A 251 -5.98 -7.52 10.90
CA ARG A 251 -6.77 -8.19 11.93
C ARG A 251 -7.89 -9.04 11.34
N TYR A 252 -8.39 -8.68 10.16
CA TYR A 252 -9.64 -9.22 9.63
C TYR A 252 -9.48 -9.92 8.28
N LEU A 253 -8.47 -9.52 7.51
CA LEU A 253 -8.18 -10.15 6.23
C LEU A 253 -7.36 -11.42 6.49
N PRO A 254 -7.84 -12.61 6.06
CA PRO A 254 -7.07 -13.84 6.18
C PRO A 254 -5.90 -13.81 5.20
N LEU A 255 -4.75 -13.32 5.69
CA LEU A 255 -3.55 -13.26 4.87
C LEU A 255 -2.98 -14.68 4.69
N ARG A 256 -2.72 -15.05 3.44
CA ARG A 256 -2.01 -16.29 3.11
C ARG A 256 -0.51 -16.08 3.32
N ASP A 257 0.14 -17.07 3.89
CA ASP A 257 1.59 -17.10 4.09
C ASP A 257 2.11 -18.46 3.64
N ASP A 258 2.09 -18.66 2.31
CA ASP A 258 2.36 -19.95 1.68
C ASP A 258 3.86 -20.18 1.44
N TRP A 259 4.73 -19.21 1.78
CA TRP A 259 6.17 -19.35 1.60
C TRP A 259 6.83 -20.09 2.77
N PRO A 260 7.83 -20.93 2.47
CA PRO A 260 8.57 -21.59 3.51
C PRO A 260 9.33 -20.57 4.36
N MET A 261 9.09 -20.56 5.66
CA MET A 261 9.93 -19.84 6.62
C MET A 261 11.21 -20.65 6.86
N PRO A 262 12.39 -20.00 6.83
CA PRO A 262 13.62 -20.72 7.07
C PRO A 262 13.73 -21.14 8.56
N GLU A 263 14.16 -22.37 8.81
CA GLU A 263 14.54 -22.82 10.16
C GLU A 263 15.85 -22.14 10.60
N GLU A 264 16.75 -21.92 9.65
CA GLU A 264 18.00 -21.16 9.81
C GLU A 264 18.33 -20.42 8.51
N GLY A 265 19.11 -19.35 8.60
CA GLY A 265 19.54 -18.59 7.43
C GLY A 265 18.45 -17.67 6.87
N VAL A 266 18.36 -17.59 5.56
CA VAL A 266 17.50 -16.66 4.81
C VAL A 266 16.89 -17.38 3.62
N VAL A 267 15.60 -17.13 3.37
CA VAL A 267 14.91 -17.50 2.13
C VAL A 267 14.57 -16.21 1.38
N ALA A 268 14.91 -16.16 0.10
CA ALA A 268 14.58 -15.05 -0.79
C ALA A 268 13.65 -15.55 -1.92
N CYS A 269 12.50 -14.91 -2.07
CA CYS A 269 11.44 -15.34 -2.97
C CYS A 269 11.02 -14.22 -3.91
N THR A 270 11.12 -14.43 -5.21
CA THR A 270 10.61 -13.46 -6.21
C THR A 270 9.09 -13.46 -6.26
N GLY A 271 8.47 -12.28 -6.42
CA GLY A 271 7.03 -12.10 -6.51
C GLY A 271 6.57 -11.57 -7.87
N HIS A 272 5.55 -10.72 -7.86
CA HIS A 272 4.94 -10.14 -9.07
C HIS A 272 5.75 -9.00 -9.71
N GLY A 273 6.69 -8.37 -8.99
CA GLY A 273 7.58 -7.33 -9.54
C GLY A 273 8.64 -7.90 -10.46
N LYS A 274 9.34 -7.02 -11.21
CA LYS A 274 10.46 -7.45 -12.06
C LYS A 274 11.63 -8.02 -11.27
N PHE A 275 11.98 -7.36 -10.16
CA PHE A 275 13.09 -7.69 -9.28
C PHE A 275 12.66 -7.78 -7.82
N GLY A 276 11.44 -7.37 -7.52
CA GLY A 276 10.93 -7.39 -6.16
C GLY A 276 11.00 -8.78 -5.55
N THR A 277 11.71 -8.90 -4.44
CA THR A 277 12.03 -10.15 -3.78
C THR A 277 11.73 -10.02 -2.30
N GLU A 278 10.83 -10.85 -1.79
CA GLU A 278 10.63 -10.97 -0.34
C GLU A 278 11.78 -11.75 0.27
N VAL A 279 12.31 -11.22 1.37
CA VAL A 279 13.41 -11.82 2.13
C VAL A 279 12.90 -12.16 3.52
N HIS A 280 12.96 -13.43 3.87
CA HIS A 280 12.56 -13.97 5.16
C HIS A 280 13.76 -14.48 5.92
N THR A 281 13.97 -13.99 7.14
CA THR A 281 14.83 -14.64 8.14
C THR A 281 13.94 -15.41 9.12
N VAL A 282 14.52 -16.08 10.10
CA VAL A 282 13.74 -16.79 11.13
C VAL A 282 12.71 -15.88 11.84
N SER A 283 12.99 -14.59 11.98
CA SER A 283 12.18 -13.68 12.81
C SER A 283 11.84 -12.33 12.13
N HIS A 284 12.37 -12.06 10.95
CA HIS A 284 12.16 -10.78 10.26
C HIS A 284 11.83 -11.00 8.80
N ARG A 285 11.12 -10.04 8.23
CA ARG A 285 10.74 -9.99 6.83
C ARG A 285 10.95 -8.59 6.28
N PHE A 286 11.46 -8.49 5.07
CA PHE A 286 11.55 -7.26 4.30
C PHE A 286 11.53 -7.55 2.80
N VAL A 287 11.43 -6.52 1.97
CA VAL A 287 11.49 -6.61 0.51
C VAL A 287 12.83 -6.06 0.03
N ALA A 288 13.46 -6.76 -0.90
CA ALA A 288 14.58 -6.27 -1.69
C ALA A 288 14.11 -6.00 -3.12
N ASP A 289 14.70 -4.98 -3.78
CA ASP A 289 14.35 -4.63 -5.16
C ASP A 289 15.51 -3.89 -5.82
N GLU A 290 15.41 -3.65 -7.13
CA GLU A 290 16.32 -2.78 -7.86
C GLU A 290 15.70 -1.36 -8.02
N PRO A 291 16.52 -0.31 -8.14
CA PRO A 291 16.04 1.03 -8.39
C PRO A 291 15.44 1.17 -9.79
N LYS A 292 14.61 2.19 -9.98
CA LYS A 292 13.93 2.46 -11.27
C LYS A 292 14.90 2.64 -12.44
N SER A 293 16.12 3.13 -12.19
CA SER A 293 17.18 3.27 -13.19
C SER A 293 17.63 1.94 -13.78
N TYR A 294 17.48 0.85 -13.04
CA TYR A 294 17.74 -0.53 -13.48
C TYR A 294 16.46 -1.30 -13.83
N GLY A 295 15.30 -0.62 -13.82
CA GLY A 295 14.03 -1.18 -14.23
C GLY A 295 13.26 -1.86 -13.09
N GLY A 296 13.67 -1.71 -11.83
CA GLY A 296 12.92 -2.08 -10.64
C GLY A 296 11.84 -1.07 -10.26
N ASP A 297 11.16 -1.33 -9.15
CA ASP A 297 10.12 -0.46 -8.59
C ASP A 297 10.62 0.41 -7.43
N ASP A 298 11.87 0.20 -6.96
CA ASP A 298 12.47 0.91 -5.81
C ASP A 298 11.65 0.70 -4.52
N THR A 299 11.27 -0.55 -4.26
CA THR A 299 10.42 -0.92 -3.12
C THR A 299 11.18 -1.43 -1.91
N GLY A 300 12.49 -1.63 -2.05
CA GLY A 300 13.39 -2.09 -0.99
C GLY A 300 14.86 -1.89 -1.34
N PRO A 301 15.78 -2.20 -0.43
CA PRO A 301 17.21 -2.11 -0.67
C PRO A 301 17.64 -3.07 -1.80
N THR A 302 18.67 -2.68 -2.56
CA THR A 302 19.30 -3.54 -3.57
C THR A 302 20.09 -4.68 -2.90
N PRO A 303 20.41 -5.77 -3.62
CA PRO A 303 21.29 -6.83 -3.11
C PRO A 303 22.64 -6.28 -2.63
N TYR A 304 23.21 -5.27 -3.30
CA TYR A 304 24.46 -4.65 -2.87
C TYR A 304 24.27 -3.73 -1.64
N ASP A 305 23.14 -3.08 -1.49
CA ASP A 305 22.84 -2.36 -0.24
C ASP A 305 22.76 -3.31 0.95
N LEU A 306 22.19 -4.51 0.76
CA LEU A 306 22.15 -5.54 1.80
C LEU A 306 23.55 -6.07 2.16
N LEU A 307 24.42 -6.25 1.17
CA LEU A 307 25.82 -6.64 1.39
C LEU A 307 26.58 -5.54 2.17
N ASN A 308 26.42 -4.28 1.76
CA ASN A 308 26.99 -3.12 2.43
C ASN A 308 26.47 -2.98 3.86
N ALA A 309 25.16 -3.16 4.04
CA ALA A 309 24.52 -3.12 5.36
C ALA A 309 25.03 -4.25 6.29
N ALA A 310 25.25 -5.46 5.76
CA ALA A 310 25.81 -6.56 6.52
C ALA A 310 27.22 -6.22 7.04
N LEU A 311 28.09 -5.67 6.19
CA LEU A 311 29.43 -5.26 6.59
C LEU A 311 29.40 -4.08 7.58
N GLY A 312 28.59 -3.05 7.30
CA GLY A 312 28.48 -1.84 8.14
C GLY A 312 27.93 -2.15 9.54
N THR A 313 26.83 -2.89 9.62
CA THR A 313 26.21 -3.28 10.90
C THR A 313 27.12 -4.19 11.72
N CYS A 314 27.73 -5.20 11.08
CA CYS A 314 28.67 -6.08 11.77
C CYS A 314 29.87 -5.31 12.32
N THR A 315 30.43 -4.37 11.57
CA THR A 315 31.51 -3.49 12.02
C THR A 315 31.10 -2.68 13.23
N ALA A 316 29.97 -1.95 13.17
CA ALA A 316 29.49 -1.12 14.26
C ALA A 316 29.19 -1.94 15.55
N MET A 317 28.53 -3.10 15.40
CA MET A 317 28.26 -4.00 16.53
C MET A 317 29.54 -4.53 17.15
N THR A 318 30.55 -4.91 16.36
CA THR A 318 31.84 -5.42 16.87
C THR A 318 32.59 -4.36 17.67
N MET A 319 32.63 -3.14 17.16
CA MET A 319 33.24 -1.99 17.87
C MET A 319 32.51 -1.71 19.17
N LYS A 320 31.17 -1.66 19.16
CA LYS A 320 30.35 -1.45 20.36
C LYS A 320 30.58 -2.54 21.40
N MET A 321 30.54 -3.80 21.02
CA MET A 321 30.79 -4.94 21.92
C MET A 321 32.18 -4.88 22.56
N TYR A 322 33.18 -4.45 21.79
CA TYR A 322 34.54 -4.31 22.31
C TYR A 322 34.63 -3.17 23.34
N ALA A 323 34.07 -1.99 23.04
CA ALA A 323 34.04 -0.86 23.96
C ALA A 323 33.30 -1.20 25.27
N ASP A 324 32.14 -1.84 25.17
CA ASP A 324 31.35 -2.26 26.35
C ASP A 324 32.15 -3.21 27.26
N ARG A 325 32.85 -4.21 26.65
CA ARG A 325 33.71 -5.14 27.41
C ARG A 325 34.86 -4.43 28.12
N LYS A 326 35.36 -3.32 27.57
CA LYS A 326 36.45 -2.53 28.13
C LYS A 326 35.97 -1.46 29.10
N GLY A 327 34.67 -1.23 29.20
CA GLY A 327 34.09 -0.13 29.97
C GLY A 327 34.45 1.25 29.39
N TRP A 328 34.64 1.34 28.06
CA TRP A 328 34.96 2.59 27.39
C TRP A 328 33.72 3.43 27.11
N PRO A 329 33.79 4.79 27.22
CA PRO A 329 32.65 5.66 27.07
C PRO A 329 32.27 5.90 25.59
N LEU A 330 32.00 4.84 24.87
CA LEU A 330 31.56 4.90 23.47
C LEU A 330 30.07 5.20 23.41
N GLU A 331 29.71 6.36 22.88
CA GLU A 331 28.33 6.79 22.72
C GLU A 331 27.68 6.24 21.43
N GLY A 332 28.45 6.08 20.36
CA GLY A 332 27.96 5.54 19.11
C GLY A 332 29.01 5.41 18.01
N VAL A 333 28.68 4.57 17.03
CA VAL A 333 29.47 4.37 15.81
C VAL A 333 28.54 4.46 14.61
N SER A 334 28.93 5.25 13.60
CA SER A 334 28.33 5.18 12.27
C SER A 334 29.36 4.68 11.27
N VAL A 335 28.90 3.79 10.40
CA VAL A 335 29.74 3.16 9.37
C VAL A 335 29.05 3.36 8.03
N GLU A 336 29.64 4.16 7.17
CA GLU A 336 29.26 4.29 5.78
C GLU A 336 30.02 3.25 4.98
N VAL A 337 29.33 2.50 4.13
CA VAL A 337 29.93 1.48 3.25
C VAL A 337 29.52 1.75 1.82
N THR A 338 30.49 1.88 0.93
CA THR A 338 30.26 2.04 -0.50
C THR A 338 30.91 0.88 -1.27
N HIS A 339 30.26 0.50 -2.38
CA HIS A 339 30.72 -0.55 -3.27
C HIS A 339 31.21 0.05 -4.60
N GLU A 340 32.44 -0.24 -4.99
CA GLU A 340 33.04 0.19 -6.24
C GLU A 340 33.35 -1.01 -7.14
N ARG A 341 32.93 -0.89 -8.41
CA ARG A 341 33.26 -1.84 -9.48
C ARG A 341 34.47 -1.34 -10.27
N ASN A 342 35.38 -2.21 -10.65
CA ASN A 342 36.58 -1.90 -11.49
C ASN A 342 37.66 -1.05 -10.82
N HIS A 343 37.97 -1.31 -9.58
CA HIS A 343 38.97 -0.59 -8.80
C HIS A 343 40.42 -0.93 -9.22
N LYS A 344 40.76 -1.00 -10.54
CA LYS A 344 42.06 -1.40 -11.06
C LYS A 344 43.17 -0.37 -10.86
N ASP A 345 42.83 0.91 -10.82
CA ASP A 345 43.81 2.00 -10.97
C ASP A 345 44.34 2.57 -9.65
N GLU A 346 43.81 2.16 -8.49
CA GLU A 346 44.10 2.76 -7.18
C GLU A 346 44.70 1.79 -6.14
N CYS A 347 44.89 0.51 -6.44
CA CYS A 347 45.39 -0.46 -5.48
C CYS A 347 46.83 -0.88 -5.76
N ASP A 348 47.76 -0.47 -4.89
CA ASP A 348 49.19 -0.91 -4.92
C ASP A 348 49.42 -2.39 -4.59
N HIS A 349 48.33 -3.14 -4.32
CA HIS A 349 48.43 -4.55 -3.88
C HIS A 349 48.07 -5.58 -4.97
N VAL A 350 48.05 -5.19 -6.25
CA VAL A 350 47.54 -6.02 -7.36
C VAL A 350 48.67 -6.79 -8.10
N GLU A 351 49.60 -7.44 -7.40
CA GLU A 351 50.58 -8.31 -8.08
C GLU A 351 50.03 -9.69 -8.52
N ALA A 352 48.81 -10.06 -8.23
CA ALA A 352 48.30 -11.41 -8.43
C ALA A 352 46.98 -11.55 -9.20
N MET A 353 46.60 -10.60 -10.05
CA MET A 353 45.33 -10.75 -10.81
C MET A 353 45.55 -11.51 -12.14
N LYS A 354 44.90 -12.66 -12.29
CA LYS A 354 44.71 -13.31 -13.58
C LYS A 354 43.92 -12.37 -14.51
N GLU A 355 44.44 -12.19 -15.75
CA GLU A 355 43.78 -11.38 -16.78
C GLU A 355 42.28 -11.70 -16.89
N GLY A 356 41.43 -10.66 -16.82
CA GLY A 356 39.97 -10.74 -17.01
C GLY A 356 39.11 -10.72 -15.75
N LYS A 357 39.64 -10.73 -14.52
CA LYS A 357 38.81 -10.54 -13.30
C LYS A 357 38.59 -9.06 -13.00
N GLN A 358 37.34 -8.67 -12.83
CA GLN A 358 36.97 -7.36 -12.28
C GLN A 358 37.27 -7.35 -10.78
N MET A 359 37.94 -6.32 -10.30
CA MET A 359 38.17 -6.10 -8.88
C MET A 359 36.99 -5.35 -8.27
N GLN A 360 36.51 -5.84 -7.16
CA GLN A 360 35.41 -5.21 -6.38
C GLN A 360 36.04 -4.65 -5.09
N ALA A 361 35.61 -3.45 -4.68
CA ALA A 361 36.04 -2.87 -3.44
C ALA A 361 34.83 -2.45 -2.59
N LEU A 362 34.91 -2.69 -1.30
CA LEU A 362 33.99 -2.16 -0.29
C LEU A 362 34.75 -1.16 0.57
N ASN A 363 34.44 0.13 0.44
CA ASN A 363 35.09 1.20 1.19
C ASN A 363 34.26 1.50 2.43
N ARG A 364 34.91 1.63 3.61
CA ARG A 364 34.26 1.96 4.89
C ARG A 364 34.78 3.28 5.41
N VAL A 365 33.86 4.19 5.74
CA VAL A 365 34.15 5.41 6.51
C VAL A 365 33.49 5.29 7.88
N ILE A 366 34.28 5.39 8.95
CA ILE A 366 33.84 5.13 10.32
C ILE A 366 33.92 6.44 11.12
N ALA A 367 32.79 6.86 11.69
CA ALA A 367 32.72 7.96 12.63
C ALA A 367 32.38 7.44 14.05
N ILE A 368 33.23 7.80 15.02
CA ILE A 368 33.13 7.38 16.42
C ILE A 368 32.68 8.57 17.26
N ARG A 369 31.56 8.41 18.00
CA ARG A 369 31.06 9.37 18.97
C ARG A 369 31.38 8.92 20.40
N GLY A 370 31.78 9.86 21.23
CA GLY A 370 32.13 9.67 22.63
C GLY A 370 33.23 10.68 22.98
N ASP A 371 32.85 11.80 23.58
CA ASP A 371 33.79 12.93 23.87
C ASP A 371 34.86 12.56 24.88
N GLU A 372 34.59 11.59 25.74
CA GLU A 372 35.51 11.10 26.77
C GLU A 372 36.49 10.03 26.26
N LEU A 373 36.36 9.57 24.98
CA LEU A 373 37.30 8.64 24.37
C LEU A 373 38.63 9.33 24.03
N ASP A 374 39.74 8.80 24.53
CA ASP A 374 41.07 9.27 24.14
C ASP A 374 41.53 8.78 22.76
N ALA A 375 42.66 9.29 22.28
CA ALA A 375 43.15 8.98 20.94
C ALA A 375 43.57 7.52 20.77
N GLU A 376 44.07 6.87 21.82
CA GLU A 376 44.50 5.47 21.81
C GLU A 376 43.26 4.54 21.73
N GLN A 377 42.23 4.85 22.50
CA GLN A 377 40.96 4.15 22.46
C GLN A 377 40.30 4.25 21.08
N ARG A 378 40.29 5.44 20.46
CA ARG A 378 39.76 5.64 19.09
C ARG A 378 40.54 4.84 18.06
N ALA A 379 41.88 4.90 18.09
CA ALA A 379 42.74 4.13 17.19
C ALA A 379 42.51 2.62 17.36
N LYS A 380 42.36 2.15 18.59
CA LYS A 380 42.06 0.74 18.88
C LYS A 380 40.70 0.30 18.36
N LEU A 381 39.68 1.15 18.47
CA LEU A 381 38.37 0.86 17.91
C LEU A 381 38.39 0.70 16.38
N ILE A 382 39.18 1.51 15.68
CA ILE A 382 39.38 1.36 14.22
C ILE A 382 40.06 0.02 13.91
N GLU A 383 41.12 -0.39 14.65
CA GLU A 383 41.74 -1.71 14.48
C GLU A 383 40.73 -2.86 14.71
N ILE A 384 39.79 -2.68 15.65
CA ILE A 384 38.75 -3.67 15.95
C ILE A 384 37.72 -3.76 14.82
N ALA A 385 37.48 -2.70 14.08
CA ALA A 385 36.59 -2.70 12.92
C ALA A 385 36.97 -3.77 11.88
N ASP A 386 38.28 -3.99 11.66
CA ASP A 386 38.79 -5.00 10.73
C ASP A 386 38.66 -6.46 11.25
N LYS A 387 38.29 -6.63 12.52
CA LYS A 387 38.10 -7.94 13.14
C LYS A 387 36.65 -8.42 13.12
N CYS A 388 35.74 -7.67 12.48
CA CYS A 388 34.34 -8.10 12.42
C CYS A 388 34.19 -9.39 11.59
N PRO A 389 33.30 -10.31 11.97
CA PRO A 389 33.13 -11.60 11.30
C PRO A 389 32.82 -11.47 9.81
N VAL A 390 31.94 -10.55 9.41
CA VAL A 390 31.57 -10.33 8.00
C VAL A 390 32.79 -9.85 7.19
N HIS A 391 33.60 -8.92 7.71
CA HIS A 391 34.83 -8.49 7.06
C HIS A 391 35.76 -9.69 6.78
N ARG A 392 36.00 -10.54 7.78
CA ARG A 392 36.84 -11.74 7.63
C ARG A 392 36.27 -12.73 6.63
N THR A 393 34.95 -12.86 6.53
CA THR A 393 34.30 -13.71 5.53
C THR A 393 34.50 -13.17 4.13
N LEU A 394 34.44 -11.86 3.93
CA LEU A 394 34.57 -11.21 2.64
C LEU A 394 36.04 -11.22 2.13
N GLU A 395 37.03 -11.16 3.02
CA GLU A 395 38.46 -11.23 2.66
C GLU A 395 39.01 -12.67 2.60
N GLY A 396 38.25 -13.63 3.17
CA GLY A 396 38.64 -15.02 3.20
C GLY A 396 38.33 -15.76 1.88
N GLU A 397 38.73 -17.03 1.83
CA GLU A 397 38.33 -17.93 0.75
C GLU A 397 36.85 -18.32 0.95
N LEU A 398 35.97 -17.87 0.06
CA LEU A 398 34.51 -18.10 0.12
C LEU A 398 34.11 -19.06 -1.00
N HIS A 399 33.48 -20.18 -0.64
CA HIS A 399 32.90 -21.13 -1.58
C HIS A 399 31.38 -21.02 -1.57
N VAL A 400 30.79 -20.93 -2.76
CA VAL A 400 29.32 -20.92 -2.96
C VAL A 400 28.93 -22.25 -3.60
N HIS A 401 28.10 -23.03 -2.90
CA HIS A 401 27.56 -24.29 -3.39
C HIS A 401 26.10 -24.09 -3.81
N THR A 402 25.75 -24.58 -5.00
CA THR A 402 24.40 -24.46 -5.56
C THR A 402 23.83 -25.84 -5.81
N GLN A 403 22.62 -26.08 -5.36
CA GLN A 403 21.85 -27.31 -5.63
C GLN A 403 20.39 -26.96 -5.93
N ALA A 404 19.72 -27.74 -6.78
CA ALA A 404 18.29 -27.64 -6.97
C ALA A 404 17.57 -28.28 -5.79
N ALA A 405 16.44 -27.70 -5.38
CA ALA A 405 15.48 -28.39 -4.52
C ALA A 405 14.62 -29.32 -5.39
N ASP A 406 14.28 -30.50 -4.89
CA ASP A 406 13.41 -31.47 -5.55
C ASP A 406 11.94 -31.02 -5.55
#